data_2ef5338ad8c305d14be44e4a4aa64d21
#
_entry.id   2ef5338ad8c305d14be44e4a4aa64d21
#
_cell.length_a   1.000
_cell.length_b   1.000
_cell.length_c   1.000
_cell.angle_alpha   90.00
_cell.angle_beta   90.00
_cell.angle_gamma   90.00
#
_symmetry.space_group_name_H-M   'P 1'
#
loop_
_entity.id
_entity.type
_entity.pdbx_description
1 polymer ?
#
loop_
_entity_poly.entity_id
_entity_poly.type
_entity_poly.pdbx_seq_one_letter_code
_entity_poly.pdbx_strand_id
1 'polypeptide(L)'
;MTALSKYQRLEASALWRDSISGQRRDVIVSLGDASLVITDKNERPLTHWSLAAVQRANPGAMPAVFHPDGDPDETLEFGESEAEMVEAIEKLRQVIERRRPKPGRLRIISFLTILTLFAALMVFWMPGAVRDYTLRVLPDVTERDIGNGLLQELERFTGRACTSSLSTRALDQLSNRLFDRPVSIAILREGVESIRALPGNVIVVSHTLVEDHDTPDVLAGYLLQLNLDNEPRDMLQNMLQTAGFMPTFRLLTTGHLPQATLAEFAKGMLNGPAVIPDDPRLINAFYEQGVAITPYALARDITGQDTAHLLSAEIARPSPARPVLNDTLWVGLQGICGG
;
A
#
# COMPACT_ATOMS: atom_id res chain seq x y z
N MET A 1 24.93 -42.01 2.64
CA MET A 1 26.29 -42.49 2.88
C MET A 1 26.49 -42.50 4.39
N THR A 2 26.50 -43.68 4.97
CA THR A 2 26.60 -43.92 6.39
C THR A 2 28.04 -43.62 6.83
N ALA A 3 28.22 -42.81 7.90
CA ALA A 3 29.52 -42.51 8.51
C ALA A 3 30.22 -43.76 9.09
N LEU A 4 29.59 -44.90 8.92
CA LEU A 4 29.94 -46.20 9.52
C LEU A 4 30.70 -47.14 8.60
N SER A 5 31.00 -46.80 7.34
CA SER A 5 31.73 -47.72 6.44
C SER A 5 33.16 -48.02 6.94
N LYS A 6 33.67 -47.23 7.90
CA LYS A 6 35.02 -47.42 8.50
C LYS A 6 35.00 -48.27 9.75
N TYR A 7 33.83 -48.48 10.40
CA TYR A 7 33.73 -49.10 11.72
C TYR A 7 32.78 -50.33 11.73
N GLN A 8 32.65 -51.03 10.63
CA GLN A 8 31.88 -52.29 10.57
C GLN A 8 32.54 -53.32 11.50
N ARG A 9 31.91 -53.58 12.65
CA ARG A 9 32.36 -54.50 13.73
C ARG A 9 33.62 -54.00 14.47
N LEU A 10 33.55 -52.80 15.08
CA LEU A 10 34.57 -52.46 16.05
C LEU A 10 34.21 -53.11 17.37
N GLU A 11 35.13 -53.90 17.91
CA GLU A 11 35.03 -54.56 19.19
C GLU A 11 36.20 -54.14 20.09
N ALA A 12 35.93 -53.87 21.39
CA ALA A 12 36.93 -53.42 22.34
C ALA A 12 36.68 -54.07 23.69
N SER A 13 37.75 -54.26 24.45
CA SER A 13 37.68 -54.70 25.86
C SER A 13 37.41 -53.53 26.78
N ALA A 14 36.51 -53.74 27.74
CA ALA A 14 36.16 -52.69 28.71
C ALA A 14 35.89 -53.28 30.10
N LEU A 15 35.92 -52.41 31.10
CA LEU A 15 35.44 -52.78 32.43
C LEU A 15 34.02 -52.22 32.58
N TRP A 16 33.05 -53.12 32.79
CA TRP A 16 31.66 -52.76 33.01
C TRP A 16 31.28 -52.97 34.49
N ARG A 17 30.48 -52.07 35.00
CA ARG A 17 29.90 -52.11 36.34
C ARG A 17 28.42 -51.76 36.23
N ASP A 18 27.54 -52.64 36.75
CA ASP A 18 26.08 -52.53 36.66
C ASP A 18 25.46 -51.53 37.66
N SER A 19 26.16 -51.25 38.78
CA SER A 19 25.70 -50.34 39.82
C SER A 19 26.88 -49.87 40.69
N ILE A 20 26.69 -48.84 41.50
CA ILE A 20 27.72 -48.31 42.43
C ILE A 20 28.32 -49.40 43.29
N SER A 21 27.53 -50.38 43.80
CA SER A 21 27.95 -51.49 44.65
C SER A 21 28.39 -52.72 43.84
N GLY A 22 28.22 -52.69 42.51
CA GLY A 22 28.54 -53.84 41.66
C GLY A 22 30.04 -54.03 41.46
N GLN A 23 30.44 -55.28 41.19
CA GLN A 23 31.85 -55.63 40.89
C GLN A 23 32.15 -55.24 39.43
N ARG A 24 33.35 -54.69 39.21
CA ARG A 24 33.86 -54.47 37.87
C ARG A 24 34.10 -55.78 37.13
N ARG A 25 33.56 -55.96 35.93
CA ARG A 25 33.70 -57.17 35.13
C ARG A 25 34.36 -56.81 33.78
N ASP A 26 35.28 -57.68 33.36
CA ASP A 26 35.80 -57.58 31.99
C ASP A 26 34.71 -57.98 31.00
N VAL A 27 34.48 -57.12 30.05
CA VAL A 27 33.44 -57.30 29.02
C VAL A 27 34.01 -56.99 27.62
N ILE A 28 33.35 -57.49 26.59
CA ILE A 28 33.60 -57.14 25.21
C ILE A 28 32.47 -56.21 24.77
N VAL A 29 32.83 -55.06 24.21
CA VAL A 29 31.88 -54.07 23.70
C VAL A 29 31.95 -54.05 22.21
N SER A 30 30.81 -54.29 21.57
CA SER A 30 30.68 -54.21 20.12
C SER A 30 29.89 -52.96 19.74
N LEU A 31 30.45 -52.15 18.85
CA LEU A 31 29.83 -50.93 18.34
C LEU A 31 28.91 -51.28 17.13
N GLY A 32 27.61 -51.10 17.30
CA GLY A 32 26.64 -51.21 16.23
C GLY A 32 26.23 -49.82 15.66
N ASP A 33 25.31 -49.84 14.70
CA ASP A 33 24.86 -48.63 13.99
C ASP A 33 24.24 -47.56 14.87
N ALA A 34 23.54 -47.97 15.94
CA ALA A 34 22.83 -47.11 16.88
C ALA A 34 22.99 -47.52 18.35
N SER A 35 23.70 -48.58 18.62
CA SER A 35 23.81 -49.15 19.96
C SER A 35 25.20 -49.70 20.25
N LEU A 36 25.57 -49.70 21.54
CA LEU A 36 26.68 -50.47 22.08
C LEU A 36 26.12 -51.76 22.70
N VAL A 37 26.64 -52.89 22.29
CA VAL A 37 26.28 -54.16 22.86
C VAL A 37 27.41 -54.61 23.78
N ILE A 38 27.09 -54.89 25.03
CA ILE A 38 28.06 -55.28 26.09
C ILE A 38 27.84 -56.78 26.34
N THR A 39 28.89 -57.58 26.13
CA THR A 39 28.84 -59.02 26.28
C THR A 39 29.90 -59.49 27.30
N ASP A 40 29.68 -60.63 27.91
CA ASP A 40 30.70 -61.31 28.68
C ASP A 40 31.75 -62.01 27.78
N LYS A 41 32.80 -62.58 28.36
CA LYS A 41 33.85 -63.33 27.66
C LYS A 41 33.34 -64.57 26.92
N ASN A 42 32.09 -65.01 27.19
CA ASN A 42 31.44 -66.13 26.55
C ASN A 42 30.42 -65.70 25.50
N GLU A 43 30.52 -64.45 25.04
CA GLU A 43 29.62 -63.83 24.06
C GLU A 43 28.14 -63.75 24.50
N ARG A 44 27.84 -63.82 25.81
CA ARG A 44 26.49 -63.63 26.31
C ARG A 44 26.20 -62.15 26.52
N PRO A 45 25.14 -61.62 25.93
CA PRO A 45 24.79 -60.21 26.08
C PRO A 45 24.38 -59.92 27.55
N LEU A 46 25.01 -58.94 28.13
CA LEU A 46 24.74 -58.44 29.48
C LEU A 46 23.76 -57.26 29.42
N THR A 47 24.08 -56.28 28.60
CA THR A 47 23.24 -55.10 28.40
C THR A 47 23.51 -54.51 27.01
N HIS A 48 22.65 -53.56 26.59
CA HIS A 48 22.88 -52.75 25.37
C HIS A 48 22.49 -51.31 25.64
N TRP A 49 23.30 -50.36 25.15
CA TRP A 49 23.06 -48.95 25.30
C TRP A 49 22.79 -48.31 23.97
N SER A 50 21.82 -47.43 23.91
CA SER A 50 21.63 -46.58 22.72
C SER A 50 22.72 -45.53 22.66
N LEU A 51 23.42 -45.41 21.52
CA LEU A 51 24.45 -44.38 21.31
C LEU A 51 23.91 -42.96 21.49
N ALA A 52 22.62 -42.74 21.26
CA ALA A 52 21.96 -41.47 21.51
C ALA A 52 21.79 -41.14 22.99
N ALA A 53 21.86 -42.12 23.84
CA ALA A 53 21.69 -42.00 25.30
C ALA A 53 23.00 -42.23 26.08
N VAL A 54 24.13 -42.47 25.43
CA VAL A 54 25.43 -42.63 26.09
C VAL A 54 26.02 -41.28 26.42
N GLN A 55 26.46 -41.10 27.67
CA GLN A 55 27.19 -39.91 28.12
C GLN A 55 28.60 -40.28 28.56
N ARG A 56 29.55 -39.34 28.41
CA ARG A 56 30.91 -39.49 28.93
C ARG A 56 31.05 -38.74 30.22
N ALA A 57 31.36 -39.44 31.31
CA ALA A 57 31.49 -38.87 32.66
C ALA A 57 32.76 -37.98 32.79
N ASN A 58 33.85 -38.32 32.06
CA ASN A 58 35.16 -37.67 32.15
C ASN A 58 35.67 -37.24 30.75
N PRO A 59 35.12 -36.19 30.12
CA PRO A 59 35.58 -35.76 28.79
C PRO A 59 37.07 -35.43 28.78
N GLY A 60 37.80 -35.98 27.79
CA GLY A 60 39.22 -35.73 27.58
C GLY A 60 40.17 -36.49 28.50
N ALA A 61 39.71 -37.23 29.53
CA ALA A 61 40.54 -38.03 30.41
C ALA A 61 40.53 -39.52 30.04
N MET A 62 41.61 -40.21 30.33
CA MET A 62 41.69 -41.65 30.24
C MET A 62 41.98 -42.25 31.62
N PRO A 63 41.45 -43.42 31.95
CA PRO A 63 40.53 -44.25 31.20
C PRO A 63 39.17 -43.54 30.93
N ALA A 64 38.59 -43.75 29.75
CA ALA A 64 37.36 -43.12 29.36
C ALA A 64 36.14 -43.81 30.01
N VAL A 65 35.34 -43.05 30.75
CA VAL A 65 34.17 -43.57 31.46
C VAL A 65 32.90 -43.10 30.78
N PHE A 66 32.06 -44.03 30.39
CA PHE A 66 30.73 -43.80 29.78
C PHE A 66 29.65 -44.37 30.69
N HIS A 67 28.44 -43.78 30.60
CA HIS A 67 27.23 -44.27 31.27
C HIS A 67 25.99 -43.97 30.42
N PRO A 68 24.87 -44.67 30.62
CA PRO A 68 23.61 -44.31 29.99
C PRO A 68 23.05 -43.00 30.54
N ASP A 69 22.33 -42.24 29.70
CA ASP A 69 21.60 -41.06 30.12
C ASP A 69 20.47 -41.45 31.11
N GLY A 70 20.48 -40.89 32.31
CA GLY A 70 19.52 -41.21 33.36
C GLY A 70 19.99 -42.34 34.34
N ASP A 71 21.09 -43.08 34.07
CA ASP A 71 21.69 -44.04 34.98
C ASP A 71 23.22 -43.85 35.07
N PRO A 72 23.69 -42.91 35.85
CA PRO A 72 25.12 -42.65 36.03
C PRO A 72 25.84 -43.72 36.86
N ASP A 73 25.12 -44.61 37.50
CA ASP A 73 25.66 -45.66 38.35
C ASP A 73 26.13 -46.88 37.54
N GLU A 74 25.52 -47.15 36.39
CA GLU A 74 26.00 -48.11 35.44
C GLU A 74 27.14 -47.49 34.60
N THR A 75 28.34 -48.07 34.69
CA THR A 75 29.52 -47.48 34.04
C THR A 75 30.29 -48.46 33.17
N LEU A 76 30.83 -47.95 32.07
CA LEU A 76 31.68 -48.65 31.14
C LEU A 76 32.99 -47.87 30.98
N GLU A 77 34.09 -48.50 31.28
CA GLU A 77 35.43 -47.91 31.39
C GLU A 77 36.36 -48.50 30.33
N PHE A 78 36.89 -47.67 29.42
CA PHE A 78 37.84 -48.07 28.37
C PHE A 78 39.25 -47.62 28.75
N GLY A 79 40.19 -48.54 28.65
CA GLY A 79 41.63 -48.24 28.84
C GLY A 79 42.24 -47.46 27.68
N GLU A 80 43.50 -47.05 27.85
CA GLU A 80 44.24 -46.31 26.80
C GLU A 80 44.45 -47.12 25.51
N SER A 81 44.49 -48.46 25.61
CA SER A 81 44.58 -49.36 24.46
C SER A 81 43.39 -49.30 23.54
N GLU A 82 42.23 -48.84 24.04
CA GLU A 82 40.93 -48.84 23.30
C GLU A 82 40.55 -47.43 22.80
N ALA A 83 41.55 -46.60 22.57
CA ALA A 83 41.35 -45.21 22.13
C ALA A 83 40.52 -45.08 20.81
N GLU A 84 40.63 -46.07 19.91
CA GLU A 84 39.87 -46.10 18.67
C GLU A 84 38.34 -46.27 18.89
N MET A 85 37.95 -47.11 19.84
CA MET A 85 36.55 -47.30 20.27
C MET A 85 36.00 -46.02 20.91
N VAL A 86 36.78 -45.36 21.76
CA VAL A 86 36.39 -44.11 22.41
C VAL A 86 36.15 -43.00 21.35
N GLU A 87 37.06 -42.87 20.38
CA GLU A 87 36.93 -41.91 19.29
C GLU A 87 35.68 -42.20 18.42
N ALA A 88 35.43 -43.47 18.12
CA ALA A 88 34.27 -43.88 17.33
C ALA A 88 32.94 -43.55 18.04
N ILE A 89 32.84 -43.84 19.35
CA ILE A 89 31.67 -43.51 20.17
C ILE A 89 31.44 -41.98 20.18
N GLU A 90 32.46 -41.18 20.42
CA GLU A 90 32.36 -39.72 20.50
C GLU A 90 31.94 -39.13 19.13
N LYS A 91 32.53 -39.62 18.05
CA LYS A 91 32.21 -39.17 16.69
C LYS A 91 30.76 -39.44 16.30
N LEU A 92 30.28 -40.67 16.61
CA LEU A 92 28.89 -41.03 16.34
C LEU A 92 27.93 -40.24 17.21
N ARG A 93 28.22 -40.02 18.49
CA ARG A 93 27.44 -39.15 19.37
C ARG A 93 27.31 -37.71 18.79
N GLN A 94 28.44 -37.13 18.36
CA GLN A 94 28.41 -35.78 17.73
C GLN A 94 27.53 -35.71 16.49
N VAL A 95 27.55 -36.75 15.65
CA VAL A 95 26.70 -36.82 14.46
C VAL A 95 25.21 -36.92 14.82
N ILE A 96 24.88 -37.75 15.82
CA ILE A 96 23.53 -37.89 16.35
C ILE A 96 23.03 -36.57 16.96
N GLU A 97 23.85 -35.91 17.75
CA GLU A 97 23.51 -34.66 18.43
C GLU A 97 23.30 -33.49 17.45
N ARG A 98 24.11 -33.43 16.37
CA ARG A 98 23.92 -32.45 15.28
C ARG A 98 22.60 -32.66 14.52
N ARG A 99 22.07 -33.87 14.49
CA ARG A 99 20.79 -34.19 13.81
C ARG A 99 19.57 -34.00 14.70
N ARG A 100 19.75 -33.78 16.00
CA ARG A 100 18.64 -33.50 16.93
C ARG A 100 17.93 -32.20 16.49
N PRO A 101 16.61 -32.22 16.19
CA PRO A 101 15.85 -31.01 15.87
C PRO A 101 15.86 -30.10 17.10
N LYS A 102 16.37 -28.86 16.92
CA LYS A 102 16.39 -27.88 18.01
C LYS A 102 14.96 -27.39 18.22
N PRO A 103 14.29 -27.71 19.35
CA PRO A 103 12.94 -27.26 19.61
C PRO A 103 12.91 -25.72 19.72
N GLY A 104 12.02 -25.07 19.01
CA GLY A 104 11.85 -23.60 19.03
C GLY A 104 12.24 -22.88 17.75
N ARG A 105 13.14 -23.40 16.93
CA ARG A 105 13.55 -22.73 15.68
C ARG A 105 12.40 -22.59 14.67
N LEU A 106 11.54 -23.60 14.57
CA LEU A 106 10.33 -23.56 13.74
C LEU A 106 9.33 -22.52 14.25
N ARG A 107 9.17 -22.37 15.56
CA ARG A 107 8.28 -21.36 16.17
C ARG A 107 8.74 -19.94 15.86
N ILE A 108 10.05 -19.69 15.95
CA ILE A 108 10.63 -18.38 15.64
C ILE A 108 10.47 -18.06 14.14
N ILE A 109 10.74 -19.04 13.26
CA ILE A 109 10.59 -18.87 11.81
C ILE A 109 9.12 -18.58 11.45
N SER A 110 8.17 -19.36 11.98
CA SER A 110 6.75 -19.13 11.70
C SER A 110 6.27 -17.77 12.24
N PHE A 111 6.72 -17.35 13.43
CA PHE A 111 6.40 -16.02 13.96
C PHE A 111 6.95 -14.90 13.09
N LEU A 112 8.21 -15.00 12.65
CA LEU A 112 8.82 -14.02 11.74
C LEU A 112 8.11 -13.98 10.38
N THR A 113 7.72 -15.13 9.84
CA THR A 113 6.97 -15.19 8.57
C THR A 113 5.61 -14.52 8.69
N ILE A 114 4.87 -14.79 9.77
CA ILE A 114 3.56 -14.15 10.03
C ILE A 114 3.73 -12.64 10.22
N LEU A 115 4.73 -12.22 10.97
CA LEU A 115 5.04 -10.79 11.19
C LEU A 115 5.39 -10.09 9.88
N THR A 116 6.20 -10.72 9.03
CA THR A 116 6.58 -10.17 7.72
C THR A 116 5.38 -10.09 6.79
N LEU A 117 4.53 -11.12 6.76
CA LEU A 117 3.30 -11.13 5.97
C LEU A 117 2.33 -10.02 6.43
N PHE A 118 2.18 -9.86 7.75
CA PHE A 118 1.35 -8.80 8.33
C PHE A 118 1.91 -7.41 8.02
N ALA A 119 3.22 -7.21 8.13
CA ALA A 119 3.87 -5.96 7.76
C ALA A 119 3.71 -5.65 6.26
N ALA A 120 3.85 -6.65 5.39
CA ALA A 120 3.61 -6.50 3.95
C ALA A 120 2.15 -6.11 3.66
N LEU A 121 1.18 -6.75 4.32
CA LEU A 121 -0.24 -6.41 4.20
C LEU A 121 -0.51 -4.96 4.62
N MET A 122 0.07 -4.52 5.75
CA MET A 122 -0.05 -3.16 6.25
C MET A 122 0.54 -2.12 5.29
N VAL A 123 1.69 -2.41 4.68
CA VAL A 123 2.39 -1.46 3.80
C VAL A 123 1.74 -1.40 2.41
N PHE A 124 1.35 -2.53 1.83
CA PHE A 124 0.90 -2.59 0.44
C PHE A 124 -0.62 -2.48 0.27
N TRP A 125 -1.40 -3.05 1.18
CA TRP A 125 -2.86 -3.10 1.03
C TRP A 125 -3.59 -2.01 1.82
N MET A 126 -3.16 -1.71 3.05
CA MET A 126 -3.86 -0.79 3.94
C MET A 126 -3.96 0.65 3.39
N PRO A 127 -2.92 1.25 2.74
CA PRO A 127 -3.04 2.61 2.22
C PRO A 127 -4.12 2.75 1.15
N GLY A 128 -4.23 1.77 0.24
CA GLY A 128 -5.27 1.72 -0.78
C GLY A 128 -6.66 1.60 -0.16
N ALA A 129 -6.83 0.64 0.75
CA ALA A 129 -8.11 0.40 1.41
C ALA A 129 -8.61 1.61 2.23
N VAL A 130 -7.70 2.28 2.96
CA VAL A 130 -8.04 3.50 3.73
C VAL A 130 -8.44 4.63 2.79
N ARG A 131 -7.73 4.84 1.69
CA ARG A 131 -8.09 5.86 0.69
C ARG A 131 -9.48 5.60 0.09
N ASP A 132 -9.72 4.38 -0.41
CA ASP A 132 -11.00 4.03 -1.05
C ASP A 132 -12.16 4.08 -0.05
N TYR A 133 -11.91 3.76 1.21
CA TYR A 133 -12.88 3.93 2.28
C TYR A 133 -13.15 5.42 2.55
N THR A 134 -12.10 6.24 2.66
CA THR A 134 -12.22 7.69 2.88
C THR A 134 -13.06 8.35 1.79
N LEU A 135 -12.79 8.05 0.51
CA LEU A 135 -13.54 8.58 -0.62
C LEU A 135 -15.03 8.20 -0.63
N ARG A 136 -15.40 7.08 0.00
CA ARG A 136 -16.81 6.64 0.08
C ARG A 136 -17.58 7.24 1.24
N VAL A 137 -16.90 7.58 2.32
CA VAL A 137 -17.52 8.00 3.59
C VAL A 137 -17.39 9.51 3.80
N LEU A 138 -16.61 10.20 2.96
CA LEU A 138 -16.37 11.63 3.13
C LEU A 138 -17.67 12.43 2.99
N PRO A 139 -18.05 13.24 3.99
CA PRO A 139 -19.25 14.09 3.90
C PRO A 139 -19.04 15.24 2.90
N ASP A 140 -20.13 15.63 2.22
CA ASP A 140 -20.11 16.75 1.26
C ASP A 140 -19.57 18.06 1.87
N VAL A 141 -19.79 18.28 3.16
CA VAL A 141 -19.27 19.45 3.89
C VAL A 141 -17.73 19.43 3.92
N THR A 142 -17.15 18.26 4.20
CA THR A 142 -15.70 18.11 4.23
C THR A 142 -15.07 18.26 2.84
N GLU A 143 -15.74 17.75 1.81
CA GLU A 143 -15.30 17.97 0.41
C GLU A 143 -15.30 19.47 0.06
N ARG A 144 -16.32 20.22 0.49
CA ARG A 144 -16.37 21.69 0.31
C ARG A 144 -15.26 22.40 1.06
N ASP A 145 -14.96 21.99 2.27
CA ASP A 145 -13.86 22.57 3.05
C ASP A 145 -12.50 22.33 2.36
N ILE A 146 -12.32 21.13 1.77
CA ILE A 146 -11.12 20.82 0.97
C ILE A 146 -11.07 21.71 -0.28
N GLY A 147 -12.17 21.82 -1.02
CA GLY A 147 -12.23 22.67 -2.22
C GLY A 147 -11.99 24.15 -1.93
N ASN A 148 -12.60 24.67 -0.87
CA ASN A 148 -12.36 26.03 -0.42
C ASN A 148 -10.91 26.23 0.05
N GLY A 149 -10.33 25.26 0.74
CA GLY A 149 -8.93 25.29 1.15
C GLY A 149 -7.98 25.29 -0.07
N LEU A 150 -8.28 24.50 -1.10
CA LEU A 150 -7.53 24.50 -2.37
C LEU A 150 -7.67 25.85 -3.08
N LEU A 151 -8.88 26.42 -3.14
CA LEU A 151 -9.09 27.73 -3.72
C LEU A 151 -8.26 28.81 -2.99
N GLN A 152 -8.25 28.80 -1.67
CA GLN A 152 -7.43 29.73 -0.88
C GLN A 152 -5.92 29.58 -1.16
N GLU A 153 -5.44 28.35 -1.34
CA GLU A 153 -4.04 28.14 -1.71
C GLU A 153 -3.75 28.58 -3.16
N LEU A 154 -4.67 28.36 -4.10
CA LEU A 154 -4.56 28.90 -5.46
C LEU A 154 -4.51 30.42 -5.45
N GLU A 155 -5.39 31.10 -4.69
CA GLU A 155 -5.42 32.54 -4.55
C GLU A 155 -4.11 33.15 -3.98
N ARG A 156 -3.34 32.39 -3.25
CA ARG A 156 -2.01 32.83 -2.77
C ARG A 156 -0.99 32.98 -3.90
N PHE A 157 -1.16 32.19 -4.98
CA PHE A 157 -0.27 32.20 -6.13
C PHE A 157 -0.79 33.10 -7.26
N THR A 158 -2.11 33.14 -7.43
CA THR A 158 -2.78 33.78 -8.58
C THR A 158 -3.41 35.13 -8.24
N GLY A 159 -3.37 35.51 -6.97
CA GLY A 159 -4.16 36.63 -6.47
C GLY A 159 -5.59 36.21 -6.11
N ARG A 160 -6.30 37.04 -5.39
CA ARG A 160 -7.67 36.77 -4.97
C ARG A 160 -8.61 36.62 -6.17
N ALA A 161 -9.60 35.76 -6.02
CA ALA A 161 -10.68 35.65 -7.00
C ALA A 161 -11.34 37.01 -7.21
N CYS A 162 -11.65 37.29 -8.47
CA CYS A 162 -12.34 38.51 -8.86
C CYS A 162 -13.78 38.47 -8.32
N THR A 163 -14.22 39.54 -7.68
CA THR A 163 -15.55 39.61 -7.09
C THR A 163 -16.17 40.99 -7.27
N SER A 164 -17.45 41.01 -7.66
CA SER A 164 -18.30 42.20 -7.59
C SER A 164 -19.72 41.81 -7.21
N SER A 165 -20.53 42.73 -6.70
CA SER A 165 -21.92 42.41 -6.33
C SER A 165 -22.79 42.00 -7.51
N LEU A 166 -22.50 42.48 -8.73
CA LEU A 166 -23.22 42.13 -9.94
C LEU A 166 -22.76 40.77 -10.44
N SER A 167 -21.46 40.54 -10.45
CA SER A 167 -20.86 39.28 -10.88
C SER A 167 -21.26 38.10 -9.98
N THR A 168 -21.31 38.30 -8.68
CA THR A 168 -21.80 37.25 -7.76
C THR A 168 -23.22 36.81 -8.11
N ARG A 169 -24.11 37.80 -8.37
CA ARG A 169 -25.50 37.48 -8.81
C ARG A 169 -25.54 36.75 -10.16
N ALA A 170 -24.68 37.13 -11.10
CA ALA A 170 -24.58 36.48 -12.40
C ALA A 170 -24.11 35.02 -12.26
N LEU A 171 -23.08 34.79 -11.47
CA LEU A 171 -22.54 33.44 -11.21
C LEU A 171 -23.55 32.56 -10.46
N ASP A 172 -24.26 33.11 -9.46
CA ASP A 172 -25.34 32.40 -8.75
C ASP A 172 -26.48 32.01 -9.70
N GLN A 173 -26.90 32.94 -10.60
CA GLN A 173 -27.94 32.63 -11.57
C GLN A 173 -27.47 31.57 -12.57
N LEU A 174 -26.23 31.63 -13.02
CA LEU A 174 -25.63 30.63 -13.92
C LEU A 174 -25.53 29.25 -13.23
N SER A 175 -25.06 29.22 -12.01
CA SER A 175 -24.97 28.00 -11.21
C SER A 175 -26.34 27.34 -11.02
N ASN A 176 -27.34 28.11 -10.58
CA ASN A 176 -28.71 27.59 -10.35
C ASN A 176 -29.41 27.12 -11.65
N ARG A 177 -29.00 27.63 -12.80
CA ARG A 177 -29.56 27.23 -14.08
C ARG A 177 -28.95 25.96 -14.64
N LEU A 178 -27.62 25.78 -14.48
CA LEU A 178 -26.89 24.69 -15.14
C LEU A 178 -26.70 23.47 -14.25
N PHE A 179 -26.87 23.62 -12.95
CA PHE A 179 -26.61 22.56 -11.98
C PHE A 179 -27.82 22.33 -11.08
N ASP A 180 -28.14 21.06 -10.83
CA ASP A 180 -29.20 20.64 -9.87
C ASP A 180 -28.74 20.75 -8.39
N ARG A 181 -27.51 21.19 -8.17
CA ARG A 181 -26.86 21.32 -6.87
C ARG A 181 -26.18 22.68 -6.73
N PRO A 182 -26.01 23.21 -5.52
CA PRO A 182 -25.29 24.46 -5.33
C PRO A 182 -23.81 24.28 -5.71
N VAL A 183 -23.34 25.07 -6.68
CA VAL A 183 -21.96 25.12 -7.14
C VAL A 183 -21.42 26.52 -6.93
N SER A 184 -20.22 26.63 -6.34
CA SER A 184 -19.51 27.89 -6.17
C SER A 184 -18.54 28.09 -7.33
N ILE A 185 -18.69 29.20 -8.07
CA ILE A 185 -17.84 29.53 -9.21
C ILE A 185 -16.96 30.71 -8.82
N ALA A 186 -15.63 30.53 -8.93
CA ALA A 186 -14.63 31.56 -8.66
C ALA A 186 -13.85 31.90 -9.95
N ILE A 187 -13.72 33.19 -10.27
CA ILE A 187 -12.99 33.64 -11.44
C ILE A 187 -11.60 34.11 -11.02
N LEU A 188 -10.56 33.51 -11.60
CA LEU A 188 -9.16 33.81 -11.32
C LEU A 188 -8.52 34.54 -12.51
N ARG A 189 -7.62 35.50 -12.23
CA ARG A 189 -6.86 36.22 -13.26
C ARG A 189 -5.80 35.39 -13.92
N GLU A 190 -5.18 34.52 -13.16
CA GLU A 190 -4.05 33.70 -13.62
C GLU A 190 -4.14 32.30 -13.04
N GLY A 191 -3.27 31.38 -13.50
CA GLY A 191 -3.06 30.07 -12.91
C GLY A 191 -4.03 28.97 -13.35
N VAL A 192 -5.06 29.31 -14.14
CA VAL A 192 -5.98 28.36 -14.77
C VAL A 192 -6.12 28.72 -16.23
N GLU A 193 -5.84 27.77 -17.13
CA GLU A 193 -5.92 28.03 -18.59
C GLU A 193 -7.35 28.22 -19.07
N SER A 194 -8.30 27.46 -18.52
CA SER A 194 -9.71 27.54 -18.89
C SER A 194 -10.62 27.39 -17.67
N ILE A 195 -10.94 26.17 -17.30
CA ILE A 195 -11.86 25.83 -16.21
C ILE A 195 -11.38 24.58 -15.49
N ARG A 196 -11.58 24.50 -14.17
CA ARG A 196 -11.33 23.31 -13.37
C ARG A 196 -12.36 23.13 -12.26
N ALA A 197 -12.77 21.91 -12.02
CA ALA A 197 -13.56 21.56 -10.88
C ALA A 197 -12.66 21.19 -9.70
N LEU A 198 -12.92 21.77 -8.54
CA LEU A 198 -12.34 21.41 -7.26
C LEU A 198 -13.31 20.50 -6.48
N PRO A 199 -12.82 19.72 -5.49
CA PRO A 199 -13.70 18.97 -4.60
C PRO A 199 -14.79 19.85 -3.98
N GLY A 200 -15.95 19.27 -3.65
CA GLY A 200 -17.02 19.94 -2.93
C GLY A 200 -17.80 20.97 -3.74
N ASN A 201 -17.90 20.78 -5.06
CA ASN A 201 -18.67 21.64 -5.97
C ASN A 201 -18.12 23.09 -6.08
N VAL A 202 -16.82 23.26 -5.99
CA VAL A 202 -16.15 24.52 -6.28
C VAL A 202 -15.58 24.45 -7.69
N ILE A 203 -15.83 25.46 -8.51
CA ILE A 203 -15.32 25.56 -9.89
C ILE A 203 -14.47 26.82 -9.97
N VAL A 204 -13.26 26.68 -10.50
CA VAL A 204 -12.39 27.82 -10.84
C VAL A 204 -12.38 28.01 -12.35
N VAL A 205 -12.50 29.26 -12.77
CA VAL A 205 -12.64 29.68 -14.16
C VAL A 205 -11.58 30.73 -14.46
N SER A 206 -10.92 30.64 -15.62
CA SER A 206 -10.06 31.71 -16.11
C SER A 206 -10.90 32.94 -16.48
N HIS A 207 -10.42 34.12 -16.17
CA HIS A 207 -11.04 35.38 -16.60
C HIS A 207 -11.22 35.45 -18.14
N THR A 208 -10.32 34.84 -18.89
CA THR A 208 -10.37 34.82 -20.35
C THR A 208 -11.65 34.19 -20.91
N LEU A 209 -12.21 33.16 -20.20
CA LEU A 209 -13.48 32.56 -20.60
C LEU A 209 -14.69 33.50 -20.45
N VAL A 210 -14.50 34.60 -19.74
CA VAL A 210 -15.56 35.60 -19.52
C VAL A 210 -15.28 36.87 -20.29
N GLU A 211 -14.03 37.35 -20.31
CA GLU A 211 -13.67 38.65 -20.90
C GLU A 211 -13.50 38.58 -22.42
N ASP A 212 -13.00 37.45 -22.96
CA ASP A 212 -12.66 37.33 -24.39
C ASP A 212 -13.82 36.82 -25.26
N HIS A 213 -15.00 36.60 -24.69
CA HIS A 213 -16.15 36.05 -25.43
C HIS A 213 -17.37 36.96 -25.36
N ASP A 214 -18.06 37.07 -26.48
CA ASP A 214 -19.24 37.93 -26.62
C ASP A 214 -20.50 37.39 -25.94
N THR A 215 -20.58 36.06 -25.75
CA THR A 215 -21.78 35.39 -25.24
C THR A 215 -21.51 34.53 -24.01
N PRO A 216 -22.48 34.45 -23.07
CA PRO A 216 -22.36 33.57 -21.89
C PRO A 216 -22.43 32.08 -22.23
N ASP A 217 -22.84 31.72 -23.46
CA ASP A 217 -22.98 30.34 -23.91
C ASP A 217 -21.61 29.60 -23.92
N VAL A 218 -20.52 30.32 -24.17
CA VAL A 218 -19.16 29.74 -24.07
C VAL A 218 -18.88 29.23 -22.67
N LEU A 219 -19.01 30.11 -21.67
CA LEU A 219 -18.81 29.73 -20.28
C LEU A 219 -19.78 28.62 -19.86
N ALA A 220 -21.06 28.73 -20.27
CA ALA A 220 -22.05 27.70 -20.00
C ALA A 220 -21.68 26.35 -20.59
N GLY A 221 -21.14 26.32 -21.80
CA GLY A 221 -20.69 25.09 -22.46
C GLY A 221 -19.56 24.41 -21.71
N TYR A 222 -18.57 25.17 -21.27
CA TYR A 222 -17.48 24.63 -20.42
C TYR A 222 -18.00 24.11 -19.08
N LEU A 223 -18.94 24.80 -18.44
CA LEU A 223 -19.57 24.37 -17.19
C LEU A 223 -20.40 23.09 -17.37
N LEU A 224 -21.16 22.96 -18.48
CA LEU A 224 -21.90 21.76 -18.81
C LEU A 224 -20.97 20.57 -19.04
N GLN A 225 -19.89 20.75 -19.76
CA GLN A 225 -18.92 19.69 -19.97
C GLN A 225 -18.31 19.23 -18.63
N LEU A 226 -17.90 20.18 -17.80
CA LEU A 226 -17.32 19.85 -16.49
C LEU A 226 -18.31 19.11 -15.57
N ASN A 227 -19.61 19.39 -15.70
CA ASN A 227 -20.65 18.69 -14.93
C ASN A 227 -20.82 17.21 -15.33
N LEU A 228 -20.44 16.85 -16.56
CA LEU A 228 -20.49 15.46 -17.04
C LEU A 228 -19.27 14.64 -16.60
N ASP A 229 -18.19 15.31 -16.25
CA ASP A 229 -16.95 14.68 -15.84
C ASP A 229 -16.94 14.33 -14.34
N ASN A 230 -16.22 13.26 -13.99
CA ASN A 230 -15.93 12.91 -12.62
C ASN A 230 -14.66 13.60 -12.08
N GLU A 231 -14.19 14.66 -12.75
CA GLU A 231 -12.93 15.34 -12.43
C GLU A 231 -12.76 15.68 -10.94
N PRO A 232 -13.78 16.22 -10.22
CA PRO A 232 -13.63 16.53 -8.80
C PRO A 232 -13.32 15.31 -7.94
N ARG A 233 -13.91 14.17 -8.27
CA ARG A 233 -13.70 12.91 -7.53
C ARG A 233 -12.35 12.29 -7.87
N ASP A 234 -11.99 12.31 -9.13
CA ASP A 234 -10.70 11.84 -9.62
C ASP A 234 -9.57 12.72 -9.08
N MET A 235 -9.78 14.03 -9.01
CA MET A 235 -8.87 14.99 -8.40
C MET A 235 -8.63 14.68 -6.90
N LEU A 236 -9.71 14.49 -6.13
CA LEU A 236 -9.59 14.13 -4.71
C LEU A 236 -8.86 12.80 -4.53
N GLN A 237 -9.15 11.82 -5.37
CA GLN A 237 -8.46 10.53 -5.38
C GLN A 237 -6.96 10.70 -5.65
N ASN A 238 -6.60 11.46 -6.68
CA ASN A 238 -5.21 11.75 -7.03
C ASN A 238 -4.49 12.52 -5.93
N MET A 239 -5.16 13.49 -5.31
CA MET A 239 -4.63 14.25 -4.19
C MET A 239 -4.31 13.34 -3.00
N LEU A 240 -5.23 12.46 -2.61
CA LEU A 240 -5.01 11.52 -1.51
C LEU A 240 -3.95 10.46 -1.84
N GLN A 241 -3.81 10.08 -3.11
CA GLN A 241 -2.77 9.17 -3.57
C GLN A 241 -1.39 9.80 -3.47
N THR A 242 -1.25 11.05 -3.89
CA THR A 242 0.02 11.80 -3.84
C THR A 242 0.40 12.18 -2.42
N ALA A 243 -0.57 12.59 -1.60
CA ALA A 243 -0.37 12.94 -0.20
C ALA A 243 0.07 11.75 0.68
N GLY A 244 -0.29 10.52 0.28
CA GLY A 244 0.07 9.31 0.99
C GLY A 244 -0.83 8.97 2.18
N PHE A 245 -0.39 7.98 2.96
CA PHE A 245 -1.21 7.40 4.02
C PHE A 245 -1.52 8.36 5.18
N MET A 246 -0.53 9.11 5.68
CA MET A 246 -0.70 9.91 6.89
C MET A 246 -1.71 11.06 6.73
N PRO A 247 -1.67 11.90 5.67
CA PRO A 247 -2.70 12.90 5.42
C PRO A 247 -4.09 12.30 5.18
N THR A 248 -4.18 11.15 4.48
CA THR A 248 -5.46 10.46 4.27
C THR A 248 -6.05 9.96 5.58
N PHE A 249 -5.24 9.35 6.45
CA PHE A 249 -5.67 8.91 7.77
C PHE A 249 -6.10 10.09 8.66
N ARG A 250 -5.37 11.21 8.59
CA ARG A 250 -5.74 12.43 9.30
C ARG A 250 -7.07 12.99 8.80
N LEU A 251 -7.29 13.03 7.49
CA LEU A 251 -8.58 13.42 6.92
C LEU A 251 -9.72 12.56 7.44
N LEU A 252 -9.54 11.23 7.45
CA LEU A 252 -10.54 10.29 7.93
C LEU A 252 -10.87 10.48 9.42
N THR A 253 -9.90 10.83 10.24
CA THR A 253 -10.07 10.93 11.70
C THR A 253 -10.45 12.31 12.18
N THR A 254 -10.00 13.36 11.52
CA THR A 254 -10.21 14.77 11.94
C THR A 254 -11.10 15.56 11.01
N GLY A 255 -11.41 15.05 9.81
CA GLY A 255 -12.14 15.78 8.78
C GLY A 255 -11.33 16.88 8.08
N HIS A 256 -10.03 17.01 8.34
CA HIS A 256 -9.20 18.09 7.79
C HIS A 256 -7.93 17.57 7.13
N LEU A 257 -7.59 18.14 5.96
CA LEU A 257 -6.30 17.94 5.33
C LEU A 257 -5.27 18.96 5.83
N PRO A 258 -3.99 18.56 5.97
CA PRO A 258 -2.92 19.51 6.29
C PRO A 258 -2.79 20.57 5.19
N GLN A 259 -2.61 21.83 5.60
CA GLN A 259 -2.46 22.96 4.68
C GLN A 259 -1.26 22.78 3.73
N ALA A 260 -0.17 22.18 4.19
CA ALA A 260 0.99 21.86 3.35
C ALA A 260 0.61 20.93 2.17
N THR A 261 -0.28 19.96 2.40
CA THR A 261 -0.78 19.05 1.34
C THR A 261 -1.63 19.82 0.32
N LEU A 262 -2.51 20.70 0.77
CA LEU A 262 -3.32 21.56 -0.10
C LEU A 262 -2.44 22.49 -0.94
N ALA A 263 -1.43 23.11 -0.34
CA ALA A 263 -0.50 24.02 -1.01
C ALA A 263 0.35 23.30 -2.08
N GLU A 264 0.84 22.10 -1.77
CA GLU A 264 1.61 21.28 -2.73
C GLU A 264 0.76 20.90 -3.93
N PHE A 265 -0.47 20.45 -3.67
CA PHE A 265 -1.40 20.08 -4.74
C PHE A 265 -1.82 21.29 -5.59
N ALA A 266 -2.11 22.43 -4.96
CA ALA A 266 -2.44 23.67 -5.67
C ALA A 266 -1.31 24.11 -6.62
N LYS A 267 -0.04 24.01 -6.20
CA LYS A 267 1.11 24.26 -7.10
C LYS A 267 1.15 23.32 -8.29
N GLY A 268 0.85 22.04 -8.09
CA GLY A 268 0.78 21.06 -9.17
C GLY A 268 -0.30 21.38 -10.19
N MET A 269 -1.43 21.96 -9.74
CA MET A 269 -2.53 22.35 -10.62
C MET A 269 -2.18 23.51 -11.56
N LEU A 270 -1.33 24.44 -11.12
CA LEU A 270 -0.90 25.59 -11.93
C LEU A 270 -0.07 25.17 -13.16
N ASN A 271 0.60 24.04 -13.08
CA ASN A 271 1.49 23.54 -14.13
C ASN A 271 0.88 22.48 -15.04
N GLY A 272 -0.36 22.06 -14.78
CA GLY A 272 -1.01 20.99 -15.52
C GLY A 272 -2.02 21.53 -16.54
N PRO A 273 -2.01 21.04 -17.81
CA PRO A 273 -3.03 21.40 -18.77
C PRO A 273 -4.42 20.97 -18.28
N ALA A 274 -5.43 21.80 -18.54
CA ALA A 274 -6.82 21.40 -18.35
C ALA A 274 -7.20 20.49 -19.52
N VAL A 275 -7.15 19.18 -19.30
CA VAL A 275 -7.67 18.22 -20.29
C VAL A 275 -9.18 18.13 -20.09
N ILE A 276 -9.94 18.64 -21.06
CA ILE A 276 -11.38 18.51 -21.08
C ILE A 276 -11.72 17.40 -22.08
N PRO A 277 -12.09 16.20 -21.62
CA PRO A 277 -12.39 15.09 -22.51
C PRO A 277 -13.67 15.36 -23.32
N ASP A 278 -13.75 14.74 -24.49
CA ASP A 278 -14.93 14.83 -25.36
C ASP A 278 -15.97 13.80 -24.91
N ASP A 279 -17.10 14.26 -24.35
CA ASP A 279 -18.16 13.39 -23.85
C ASP A 279 -19.37 13.43 -24.84
N PRO A 280 -19.78 12.30 -25.42
CA PRO A 280 -20.92 12.23 -26.31
C PRO A 280 -22.24 12.64 -25.64
N ARG A 281 -22.33 12.69 -24.33
CA ARG A 281 -23.48 13.19 -23.55
C ARG A 281 -23.59 14.71 -23.60
N LEU A 282 -22.53 15.40 -23.95
CA LEU A 282 -22.46 16.87 -23.96
C LEU A 282 -23.51 17.50 -24.89
N ILE A 283 -23.71 16.95 -26.08
CA ILE A 283 -24.72 17.42 -27.03
C ILE A 283 -26.12 17.39 -26.39
N ASN A 284 -26.46 16.32 -25.69
CA ASN A 284 -27.75 16.22 -25.01
C ASN A 284 -27.87 17.25 -23.89
N ALA A 285 -26.80 17.48 -23.12
CA ALA A 285 -26.78 18.47 -22.05
C ALA A 285 -27.03 19.90 -22.60
N PHE A 286 -26.46 20.25 -23.75
CA PHE A 286 -26.73 21.52 -24.41
C PHE A 286 -28.21 21.67 -24.78
N TYR A 287 -28.82 20.64 -25.36
CA TYR A 287 -30.24 20.65 -25.71
C TYR A 287 -31.15 20.74 -24.48
N GLU A 288 -30.90 19.99 -23.45
CA GLU A 288 -31.68 19.98 -22.22
C GLU A 288 -31.63 21.34 -21.51
N GLN A 289 -30.45 21.95 -21.48
CA GLN A 289 -30.24 23.25 -20.88
C GLN A 289 -30.56 24.44 -21.81
N GLY A 290 -30.80 24.19 -23.09
CA GLY A 290 -31.09 25.23 -24.08
C GLY A 290 -29.93 26.21 -24.23
N VAL A 291 -28.68 25.72 -24.22
CA VAL A 291 -27.46 26.49 -24.46
C VAL A 291 -27.03 26.30 -25.93
N ALA A 292 -26.56 27.37 -26.57
CA ALA A 292 -26.07 27.29 -27.94
C ALA A 292 -24.72 26.56 -27.99
N ILE A 293 -24.60 25.60 -28.92
CA ILE A 293 -23.38 24.77 -29.06
C ILE A 293 -22.28 25.52 -29.82
N THR A 294 -22.65 26.25 -30.89
CA THR A 294 -21.70 26.90 -31.80
C THR A 294 -20.69 27.82 -31.09
N PRO A 295 -21.10 28.72 -30.17
CA PRO A 295 -20.14 29.59 -29.47
C PRO A 295 -19.09 28.80 -28.70
N TYR A 296 -19.52 27.76 -27.99
CA TYR A 296 -18.62 26.87 -27.25
C TYR A 296 -17.67 26.10 -28.18
N ALA A 297 -18.20 25.51 -29.26
CA ALA A 297 -17.41 24.73 -30.21
C ALA A 297 -16.30 25.57 -30.86
N LEU A 298 -16.60 26.80 -31.25
CA LEU A 298 -15.63 27.72 -31.86
C LEU A 298 -14.65 28.30 -30.84
N ALA A 299 -15.05 28.50 -29.58
CA ALA A 299 -14.15 28.90 -28.50
C ALA A 299 -13.15 27.82 -28.16
N ARG A 300 -13.54 26.56 -28.28
CA ARG A 300 -12.67 25.39 -28.05
C ARG A 300 -11.71 25.12 -29.20
N ASP A 301 -12.20 25.24 -30.42
CA ASP A 301 -11.43 25.13 -31.67
C ASP A 301 -11.93 26.10 -32.70
N ILE A 302 -11.17 27.17 -32.92
CA ILE A 302 -11.52 28.25 -33.89
C ILE A 302 -11.60 27.75 -35.34
N THR A 303 -10.93 26.64 -35.66
CA THR A 303 -10.98 26.02 -36.98
C THR A 303 -12.23 25.18 -37.18
N GLY A 304 -12.86 24.75 -36.10
CA GLY A 304 -14.01 23.87 -36.07
C GLY A 304 -13.75 22.44 -36.53
N GLN A 305 -12.47 22.04 -36.68
CA GLN A 305 -12.12 20.70 -37.16
C GLN A 305 -12.30 19.66 -36.07
N ASP A 306 -11.74 19.92 -34.89
CA ASP A 306 -11.83 19.02 -33.73
C ASP A 306 -13.25 19.02 -33.14
N THR A 307 -13.99 20.12 -33.31
CA THR A 307 -15.37 20.28 -32.81
C THR A 307 -16.44 20.11 -33.89
N ALA A 308 -16.09 19.58 -35.08
CA ALA A 308 -17.00 19.41 -36.23
C ALA A 308 -18.26 18.60 -35.88
N HIS A 309 -18.14 17.61 -34.97
CA HIS A 309 -19.28 16.82 -34.53
C HIS A 309 -20.30 17.65 -33.72
N LEU A 310 -19.83 18.61 -32.91
CA LEU A 310 -20.67 19.55 -32.17
C LEU A 310 -21.39 20.51 -33.11
N LEU A 311 -20.67 21.10 -34.07
CA LEU A 311 -21.23 22.01 -35.06
C LEU A 311 -22.26 21.30 -35.93
N SER A 312 -21.99 20.07 -36.39
CA SER A 312 -22.95 19.29 -37.18
C SER A 312 -24.20 18.90 -36.41
N ALA A 313 -24.07 18.63 -35.09
CA ALA A 313 -25.21 18.34 -34.23
C ALA A 313 -26.17 19.54 -34.11
N GLU A 314 -25.64 20.75 -33.97
CA GLU A 314 -26.46 21.98 -33.93
C GLU A 314 -27.15 22.30 -35.26
N ILE A 315 -26.47 22.04 -36.38
CA ILE A 315 -27.08 22.18 -37.72
C ILE A 315 -28.23 21.18 -37.89
N ALA A 316 -28.05 19.94 -37.48
CA ALA A 316 -29.08 18.89 -37.60
C ALA A 316 -30.30 19.14 -36.69
N ARG A 317 -30.07 19.69 -35.51
CA ARG A 317 -31.09 20.03 -34.53
C ARG A 317 -30.70 21.32 -33.79
N PRO A 318 -31.20 22.49 -34.27
CA PRO A 318 -30.94 23.76 -33.60
C PRO A 318 -31.34 23.70 -32.12
N SER A 319 -30.43 24.11 -31.23
CA SER A 319 -30.72 24.20 -29.80
C SER A 319 -31.84 25.22 -29.57
N PRO A 320 -32.84 24.96 -28.70
CA PRO A 320 -33.82 25.95 -28.32
C PRO A 320 -33.16 27.00 -27.41
N ALA A 321 -32.31 27.84 -28.02
CA ALA A 321 -31.48 28.80 -27.31
C ALA A 321 -32.31 29.68 -26.37
N ARG A 322 -32.13 29.49 -25.08
CA ARG A 322 -32.67 30.38 -24.06
C ARG A 322 -31.50 31.20 -23.50
N PRO A 323 -31.65 32.54 -23.39
CA PRO A 323 -30.55 33.34 -22.85
C PRO A 323 -30.05 32.76 -21.52
N VAL A 324 -28.76 32.44 -21.45
CA VAL A 324 -28.14 31.85 -20.26
C VAL A 324 -28.07 32.89 -19.15
N LEU A 325 -27.70 34.10 -19.49
CA LEU A 325 -27.74 35.31 -18.67
C LEU A 325 -28.36 36.46 -19.48
N ASN A 326 -28.88 37.45 -18.79
CA ASN A 326 -29.25 38.69 -19.46
C ASN A 326 -28.00 39.54 -19.75
N ASP A 327 -28.07 40.46 -20.74
CA ASP A 327 -26.94 41.27 -21.15
C ASP A 327 -26.32 42.09 -20.04
N THR A 328 -27.13 42.64 -19.13
CA THR A 328 -26.63 43.44 -18.00
C THR A 328 -25.76 42.59 -17.04
N LEU A 329 -26.17 41.36 -16.76
CA LEU A 329 -25.42 40.46 -15.93
C LEU A 329 -24.16 39.95 -16.62
N TRP A 330 -24.27 39.70 -17.97
CA TRP A 330 -23.11 39.25 -18.73
C TRP A 330 -22.04 40.34 -18.82
N VAL A 331 -22.40 41.55 -19.20
CA VAL A 331 -21.48 42.70 -19.27
C VAL A 331 -20.86 42.98 -17.88
N GLY A 332 -21.68 42.87 -16.83
CA GLY A 332 -21.18 43.00 -15.46
C GLY A 332 -20.21 41.88 -15.06
N LEU A 333 -20.36 40.67 -15.61
CA LEU A 333 -19.47 39.57 -15.40
C LEU A 333 -18.17 39.70 -16.22
N GLN A 334 -18.23 40.19 -17.45
CA GLN A 334 -17.05 40.48 -18.28
C GLN A 334 -16.11 41.51 -17.63
N GLY A 335 -16.63 42.48 -16.92
CA GLY A 335 -15.83 43.47 -16.18
C GLY A 335 -15.37 43.04 -14.79
N ILE A 336 -15.54 41.78 -14.42
CA ILE A 336 -15.33 41.32 -13.00
C ILE A 336 -13.90 41.53 -12.48
N CYS A 337 -12.88 41.36 -13.34
CA CYS A 337 -11.47 41.53 -12.98
C CYS A 337 -10.89 42.91 -13.39
N GLY A 338 -11.67 43.74 -14.01
CA GLY A 338 -11.25 45.07 -14.56
C GLY A 338 -11.25 46.24 -13.54
N GLY A 339 -11.55 45.96 -12.25
CA GLY A 339 -11.62 46.96 -11.21
C GLY A 339 -10.31 47.16 -10.43
#